data_014bb8a4b4c439cfde83600cf72e4757
#
_entry.id   014bb8a4b4c439cfde83600cf72e4757
#
_cell.length_a   1.000
_cell.length_b   1.000
_cell.length_c   1.000
_cell.angle_alpha   90.00
_cell.angle_beta   90.00
_cell.angle_gamma   90.00
#
_symmetry.space_group_name_H-M   'P 1'
#
loop_
_entity.id
_entity.type
_entity.pdbx_description
1 polymer ?
#
loop_
_entity_poly.entity_id
_entity_poly.type
_entity_poly.pdbx_seq_one_letter_code
_entity_poly.pdbx_strand_id
1 'polypeptide(L)'
;MSYIKDPKSIEVRSFEIITEGLAGKANHFSEEEQLIVKRLIHTTGDFDYVNIVEFQNNPIESAKEALEAGNCRIYCDTNMIVNGLNKNGLKKFGAEAYCLVADPDVAKEAKERGITRSMVGLERALKDPQTKIFLIGNAPTALFTLLEKMDKEGENIPKLIVGVPVGFVGCPESKAELSKYDVPFIRTNGTKGGSTVAVGVMHGILYQMYERDKYFNN
;
A
#
# COMPACT_ATOMS: atom_id res chain seq x y z
N MET A 1 23.45 -22.82 -19.54
CA MET A 1 22.38 -21.80 -19.58
C MET A 1 23.00 -20.42 -19.42
N SER A 2 22.68 -19.48 -20.31
CA SER A 2 23.08 -18.07 -20.19
C SER A 2 21.93 -17.33 -19.51
N TYR A 3 22.17 -16.61 -18.41
CA TYR A 3 21.19 -15.75 -17.75
C TYR A 3 21.87 -14.45 -17.28
N ILE A 4 21.06 -13.40 -17.17
CA ILE A 4 21.54 -12.08 -16.71
C ILE A 4 21.84 -12.20 -15.20
N LYS A 5 23.02 -11.72 -14.78
CA LYS A 5 23.47 -11.78 -13.37
C LYS A 5 23.47 -10.42 -12.67
N ASP A 6 23.54 -9.34 -13.45
CA ASP A 6 23.54 -7.99 -12.91
C ASP A 6 22.11 -7.58 -12.46
N PRO A 7 21.88 -7.28 -11.16
CA PRO A 7 20.56 -6.97 -10.64
C PRO A 7 19.87 -5.80 -11.35
N LYS A 8 20.62 -4.75 -11.68
CA LYS A 8 20.08 -3.57 -12.38
C LYS A 8 19.58 -3.93 -13.78
N SER A 9 20.37 -4.69 -14.52
CA SER A 9 19.99 -5.15 -15.86
C SER A 9 18.76 -6.07 -15.82
N ILE A 10 18.62 -6.91 -14.78
CA ILE A 10 17.45 -7.77 -14.59
C ILE A 10 16.20 -6.92 -14.37
N GLU A 11 16.27 -5.92 -13.50
CA GLU A 11 15.11 -5.05 -13.20
C GLU A 11 14.73 -4.24 -14.46
N VAL A 12 15.68 -3.59 -15.11
CA VAL A 12 15.45 -2.83 -16.36
C VAL A 12 14.78 -3.72 -17.40
N ARG A 13 15.33 -4.91 -17.66
CA ARG A 13 14.77 -5.85 -18.64
C ARG A 13 13.36 -6.31 -18.27
N SER A 14 13.07 -6.50 -16.97
CA SER A 14 11.73 -6.83 -16.49
C SER A 14 10.73 -5.70 -16.80
N PHE A 15 11.11 -4.45 -16.55
CA PHE A 15 10.24 -3.29 -16.84
C PHE A 15 10.04 -3.06 -18.34
N GLU A 16 11.05 -3.34 -19.19
CA GLU A 16 10.89 -3.34 -20.65
C GLU A 16 9.85 -4.36 -21.09
N ILE A 17 9.97 -5.62 -20.65
CA ILE A 17 9.02 -6.71 -20.98
C ILE A 17 7.62 -6.35 -20.51
N ILE A 18 7.46 -5.77 -19.31
CA ILE A 18 6.16 -5.34 -18.79
C ILE A 18 5.59 -4.23 -19.66
N THR A 19 6.41 -3.27 -20.06
CA THR A 19 5.97 -2.14 -20.91
C THR A 19 5.52 -2.64 -22.29
N GLU A 20 6.28 -3.53 -22.92
CA GLU A 20 5.92 -4.17 -24.18
C GLU A 20 4.61 -4.97 -24.04
N GLY A 21 4.47 -5.77 -22.96
CA GLY A 21 3.31 -6.60 -22.70
C GLY A 21 2.03 -5.82 -22.37
N LEU A 22 2.15 -4.62 -21.82
CA LEU A 22 1.02 -3.72 -21.62
C LEU A 22 0.43 -3.20 -22.93
N ALA A 23 1.23 -3.07 -23.99
CA ALA A 23 0.77 -2.69 -25.34
C ALA A 23 -0.19 -1.47 -25.35
N GLY A 24 0.11 -0.45 -24.54
CA GLY A 24 -0.69 0.77 -24.41
C GLY A 24 -1.91 0.68 -23.48
N LYS A 25 -2.21 -0.48 -22.88
CA LYS A 25 -3.36 -0.64 -21.96
C LYS A 25 -3.29 0.28 -20.72
N ALA A 26 -2.10 0.75 -20.37
CA ALA A 26 -1.89 1.65 -19.24
C ALA A 26 -1.96 3.14 -19.63
N ASN A 27 -2.27 3.51 -20.88
CA ASN A 27 -2.22 4.90 -21.36
C ASN A 27 -3.27 5.83 -20.72
N HIS A 28 -4.28 5.28 -20.05
CA HIS A 28 -5.28 6.05 -19.31
C HIS A 28 -4.80 6.48 -17.92
N PHE A 29 -3.70 5.92 -17.44
CA PHE A 29 -3.03 6.31 -16.21
C PHE A 29 -2.01 7.43 -16.48
N SER A 30 -1.79 8.30 -15.48
CA SER A 30 -0.67 9.24 -15.49
C SER A 30 0.68 8.51 -15.52
N GLU A 31 1.77 9.21 -15.83
CA GLU A 31 3.11 8.62 -15.83
C GLU A 31 3.47 8.02 -14.46
N GLU A 32 3.12 8.71 -13.38
CA GLU A 32 3.38 8.27 -12.02
C GLU A 32 2.55 7.02 -11.63
N GLU A 33 1.28 6.98 -12.03
CA GLU A 33 0.41 5.83 -11.83
C GLU A 33 0.91 4.62 -12.64
N GLN A 34 1.35 4.82 -13.89
CA GLN A 34 1.93 3.75 -14.71
C GLN A 34 3.14 3.10 -14.04
N LEU A 35 3.99 3.86 -13.33
CA LEU A 35 5.11 3.30 -12.58
C LEU A 35 4.64 2.36 -11.47
N ILE A 36 3.55 2.72 -10.77
CA ILE A 36 2.94 1.85 -9.76
C ILE A 36 2.34 0.60 -10.41
N VAL A 37 1.56 0.75 -11.48
CA VAL A 37 0.98 -0.38 -12.23
C VAL A 37 2.06 -1.37 -12.67
N LYS A 38 3.13 -0.89 -13.29
CA LYS A 38 4.27 -1.72 -13.70
C LYS A 38 4.93 -2.41 -12.50
N ARG A 39 5.05 -1.72 -11.36
CA ARG A 39 5.60 -2.29 -10.12
C ARG A 39 4.70 -3.40 -9.57
N LEU A 40 3.39 -3.26 -9.64
CA LEU A 40 2.44 -4.31 -9.24
C LEU A 40 2.56 -5.54 -10.14
N ILE A 41 2.63 -5.36 -11.46
CA ILE A 41 2.86 -6.44 -12.43
C ILE A 41 4.20 -7.13 -12.16
N HIS A 42 5.27 -6.36 -11.93
CA HIS A 42 6.59 -6.90 -11.59
C HIS A 42 6.57 -7.74 -10.30
N THR A 43 5.81 -7.28 -9.29
CA THR A 43 5.72 -7.95 -7.98
C THR A 43 4.93 -9.26 -8.05
N THR A 44 3.92 -9.34 -8.92
CA THR A 44 2.94 -10.44 -8.95
C THR A 44 3.10 -11.37 -10.15
N GLY A 45 3.78 -10.92 -11.20
CA GLY A 45 3.81 -11.61 -12.51
C GLY A 45 2.46 -11.58 -13.24
N ASP A 46 1.50 -10.75 -12.82
CA ASP A 46 0.13 -10.77 -13.30
C ASP A 46 -0.25 -9.44 -13.96
N PHE A 47 -0.44 -9.46 -15.28
CA PHE A 47 -0.82 -8.30 -16.08
C PHE A 47 -2.24 -7.79 -15.79
N ASP A 48 -3.10 -8.58 -15.14
CA ASP A 48 -4.46 -8.17 -14.84
C ASP A 48 -4.54 -7.00 -13.87
N TYR A 49 -3.45 -6.71 -13.15
CA TYR A 49 -3.39 -5.52 -12.28
C TYR A 49 -3.63 -4.21 -13.03
N VAL A 50 -3.35 -4.10 -14.32
CA VAL A 50 -3.68 -2.92 -15.13
C VAL A 50 -5.18 -2.68 -15.26
N ASN A 51 -6.00 -3.74 -15.14
CA ASN A 51 -7.45 -3.67 -15.27
C ASN A 51 -8.17 -3.44 -13.93
N ILE A 52 -7.51 -3.76 -12.81
CA ILE A 52 -8.16 -3.81 -11.50
C ILE A 52 -7.67 -2.76 -10.51
N VAL A 53 -6.51 -2.12 -10.77
CA VAL A 53 -6.02 -1.05 -9.91
C VAL A 53 -6.74 0.26 -10.19
N GLU A 54 -7.07 0.99 -9.11
CA GLU A 54 -7.71 2.29 -9.19
C GLU A 54 -7.01 3.30 -8.27
N PHE A 55 -6.96 4.55 -8.75
CA PHE A 55 -6.39 5.70 -8.05
C PHE A 55 -7.46 6.76 -7.91
N GLN A 56 -7.61 7.36 -6.73
CA GLN A 56 -8.58 8.42 -6.49
C GLN A 56 -8.02 9.52 -5.58
N ASN A 57 -8.41 10.77 -5.85
CA ASN A 57 -8.09 11.95 -5.05
C ASN A 57 -6.58 12.21 -4.92
N ASN A 58 -5.84 12.12 -6.04
CA ASN A 58 -4.40 12.41 -6.11
C ASN A 58 -3.56 11.66 -5.06
N PRO A 59 -3.70 10.32 -4.96
CA PRO A 59 -3.14 9.55 -3.85
C PRO A 59 -1.61 9.54 -3.82
N ILE A 60 -0.97 9.67 -4.99
CA ILE A 60 0.51 9.66 -5.10
C ILE A 60 1.06 10.97 -4.52
N GLU A 61 0.51 12.10 -4.94
CA GLU A 61 0.95 13.42 -4.48
C GLU A 61 0.69 13.57 -2.97
N SER A 62 -0.52 13.20 -2.51
CA SER A 62 -0.86 13.24 -1.08
C SER A 62 0.08 12.37 -0.20
N ALA A 63 0.50 11.21 -0.71
CA ALA A 63 1.47 10.37 -0.03
C ALA A 63 2.87 10.98 0.00
N LYS A 64 3.32 11.58 -1.11
CA LYS A 64 4.60 12.28 -1.20
C LYS A 64 4.66 13.44 -0.22
N GLU A 65 3.63 14.30 -0.20
CA GLU A 65 3.52 15.40 0.77
C GLU A 65 3.61 14.90 2.22
N ALA A 66 2.90 13.80 2.55
CA ALA A 66 2.93 13.23 3.89
C ALA A 66 4.32 12.72 4.30
N LEU A 67 5.07 12.14 3.36
CA LEU A 67 6.43 11.67 3.58
C LEU A 67 7.42 12.84 3.71
N GLU A 68 7.32 13.85 2.86
CA GLU A 68 8.19 15.03 2.83
C GLU A 68 8.00 15.92 4.06
N ALA A 69 6.81 15.94 4.65
CA ALA A 69 6.55 16.64 5.91
C ALA A 69 7.37 16.09 7.09
N GLY A 70 7.92 14.88 6.96
CA GLY A 70 8.68 14.19 8.01
C GLY A 70 7.80 13.63 9.13
N ASN A 71 8.37 12.76 9.95
CA ASN A 71 7.67 12.09 11.06
C ASN A 71 6.37 11.37 10.67
N CYS A 72 6.24 10.96 9.41
CA CYS A 72 5.11 10.20 8.92
C CYS A 72 5.16 8.76 9.43
N ARG A 73 4.13 8.33 10.14
CA ARG A 73 3.94 6.92 10.50
C ARG A 73 3.02 6.24 9.50
N ILE A 74 3.39 5.01 9.15
CA ILE A 74 2.69 4.17 8.17
C ILE A 74 2.15 2.96 8.90
N TYR A 75 0.84 2.90 9.09
CA TYR A 75 0.20 1.71 9.65
C TYR A 75 0.09 0.61 8.60
N CYS A 76 0.43 -0.61 9.00
CA CYS A 76 0.31 -1.82 8.17
C CYS A 76 -0.54 -2.85 8.90
N ASP A 77 -1.50 -3.47 8.22
CA ASP A 77 -2.35 -4.49 8.83
C ASP A 77 -1.65 -5.85 9.05
N THR A 78 -0.43 -6.00 8.50
CA THR A 78 0.41 -7.19 8.70
C THR A 78 1.87 -6.85 8.89
N ASN A 79 2.58 -7.68 9.67
CA ASN A 79 4.05 -7.60 9.79
C ASN A 79 4.76 -7.93 8.47
N MET A 80 4.11 -8.66 7.57
CA MET A 80 4.66 -8.94 6.23
C MET A 80 4.86 -7.65 5.43
N ILE A 81 3.91 -6.71 5.51
CA ILE A 81 4.04 -5.39 4.85
C ILE A 81 5.22 -4.64 5.48
N VAL A 82 5.27 -4.50 6.82
CA VAL A 82 6.36 -3.80 7.52
C VAL A 82 7.73 -4.34 7.13
N ASN A 83 7.87 -5.66 7.06
CA ASN A 83 9.14 -6.29 6.71
C ASN A 83 9.46 -6.23 5.21
N GLY A 84 8.46 -6.09 4.35
CA GLY A 84 8.62 -5.95 2.91
C GLY A 84 9.02 -4.53 2.48
N LEU A 85 8.72 -3.51 3.28
CA LEU A 85 9.02 -2.12 2.93
C LEU A 85 10.52 -1.82 2.98
N ASN A 86 10.98 -0.96 2.07
CA ASN A 86 12.35 -0.46 2.03
C ASN A 86 12.61 0.51 3.20
N LYS A 87 13.14 -0.03 4.31
CA LYS A 87 13.42 0.72 5.53
C LYS A 87 14.40 1.88 5.30
N ASN A 88 15.41 1.69 4.46
CA ASN A 88 16.39 2.73 4.14
C ASN A 88 15.74 3.88 3.34
N GLY A 89 14.83 3.54 2.42
CA GLY A 89 14.04 4.53 1.69
C GLY A 89 13.13 5.34 2.62
N LEU A 90 12.38 4.68 3.50
CA LEU A 90 11.51 5.36 4.48
C LEU A 90 12.30 6.26 5.43
N LYS A 91 13.46 5.80 5.90
CA LYS A 91 14.33 6.57 6.81
C LYS A 91 14.78 7.91 6.22
N LYS A 92 14.92 8.03 4.89
CA LYS A 92 15.29 9.29 4.23
C LYS A 92 14.27 10.39 4.45
N PHE A 93 13.01 10.01 4.62
CA PHE A 93 11.89 10.92 4.87
C PHE A 93 11.49 10.96 6.36
N GLY A 94 12.29 10.36 7.25
CA GLY A 94 11.93 10.25 8.66
C GLY A 94 10.64 9.45 8.90
N ALA A 95 10.25 8.59 7.94
CA ALA A 95 9.05 7.79 8.01
C ALA A 95 9.29 6.43 8.65
N GLU A 96 8.31 5.93 9.39
CA GLU A 96 8.34 4.65 10.08
C GLU A 96 7.09 3.82 9.76
N ALA A 97 7.28 2.55 9.42
CA ALA A 97 6.19 1.59 9.24
C ALA A 97 6.06 0.69 10.47
N TYR A 98 4.81 0.47 10.90
CA TYR A 98 4.51 -0.36 12.07
C TYR A 98 3.24 -1.19 11.89
N CYS A 99 3.11 -2.24 12.70
CA CYS A 99 1.95 -3.11 12.75
C CYS A 99 1.66 -3.49 14.20
N LEU A 100 0.38 -3.50 14.59
CA LEU A 100 -0.06 -3.79 15.95
C LEU A 100 -0.69 -5.18 16.11
N VAL A 101 -0.81 -5.96 15.04
CA VAL A 101 -1.55 -7.24 15.04
C VAL A 101 -0.96 -8.30 16.00
N ALA A 102 0.33 -8.21 16.29
CA ALA A 102 1.04 -9.12 17.21
C ALA A 102 1.19 -8.56 18.64
N ASP A 103 0.71 -7.34 18.90
CA ASP A 103 0.76 -6.70 20.22
C ASP A 103 -0.13 -7.49 21.21
N PRO A 104 0.41 -7.92 22.38
CA PRO A 104 -0.35 -8.66 23.37
C PRO A 104 -1.60 -7.92 23.88
N ASP A 105 -1.52 -6.60 24.04
CA ASP A 105 -2.65 -5.79 24.49
C ASP A 105 -3.75 -5.69 23.42
N VAL A 106 -3.37 -5.63 22.14
CA VAL A 106 -4.29 -5.73 21.01
C VAL A 106 -4.97 -7.10 20.98
N ALA A 107 -4.21 -8.17 21.20
CA ALA A 107 -4.75 -9.53 21.22
C ALA A 107 -5.76 -9.72 22.37
N LYS A 108 -5.46 -9.18 23.57
CA LYS A 108 -6.32 -9.22 24.74
C LYS A 108 -7.62 -8.45 24.49
N GLU A 109 -7.50 -7.19 24.07
CA GLU A 109 -8.66 -6.33 23.77
C GLU A 109 -9.57 -6.94 22.69
N ALA A 110 -8.98 -7.48 21.62
CA ALA A 110 -9.72 -8.13 20.54
C ALA A 110 -10.56 -9.32 21.06
N LYS A 111 -9.97 -10.13 21.95
CA LYS A 111 -10.65 -11.27 22.58
C LYS A 111 -11.79 -10.79 23.49
N GLU A 112 -11.57 -9.79 24.33
CA GLU A 112 -12.57 -9.23 25.24
C GLU A 112 -13.76 -8.62 24.49
N ARG A 113 -13.50 -7.95 23.35
CA ARG A 113 -14.54 -7.30 22.53
C ARG A 113 -15.18 -8.23 21.49
N GLY A 114 -14.67 -9.45 21.29
CA GLY A 114 -15.16 -10.39 20.27
C GLY A 114 -14.94 -9.92 18.83
N ILE A 115 -13.88 -9.14 18.58
CA ILE A 115 -13.53 -8.58 17.26
C ILE A 115 -12.12 -9.01 16.82
N THR A 116 -11.71 -8.68 15.58
CA THR A 116 -10.39 -9.07 15.08
C THR A 116 -9.29 -8.16 15.64
N ARG A 117 -8.06 -8.71 15.76
CA ARG A 117 -6.87 -7.92 16.13
C ARG A 117 -6.60 -6.78 15.14
N SER A 118 -6.91 -7.00 13.87
CA SER A 118 -6.74 -5.98 12.83
C SER A 118 -7.67 -4.79 13.03
N MET A 119 -8.90 -5.00 13.52
CA MET A 119 -9.83 -3.93 13.89
C MET A 119 -9.28 -3.10 15.06
N VAL A 120 -8.89 -3.76 16.15
CA VAL A 120 -8.31 -3.06 17.32
C VAL A 120 -7.04 -2.32 16.97
N GLY A 121 -6.14 -2.96 16.22
CA GLY A 121 -4.89 -2.33 15.79
C GLY A 121 -5.12 -1.08 14.95
N LEU A 122 -6.10 -1.13 14.04
CA LEU A 122 -6.48 0.01 13.22
C LEU A 122 -7.09 1.15 14.04
N GLU A 123 -8.01 0.85 14.98
CA GLU A 123 -8.59 1.86 15.87
C GLU A 123 -7.52 2.60 16.69
N ARG A 124 -6.48 1.87 17.13
CA ARG A 124 -5.34 2.49 17.82
C ARG A 124 -4.49 3.34 16.89
N ALA A 125 -4.27 2.87 15.66
CA ALA A 125 -3.51 3.61 14.66
C ALA A 125 -4.17 4.93 14.26
N LEU A 126 -5.50 4.96 14.17
CA LEU A 126 -6.26 6.18 13.87
C LEU A 126 -6.13 7.26 14.95
N LYS A 127 -5.92 6.87 16.22
CA LYS A 127 -5.71 7.80 17.33
C LYS A 127 -4.32 8.45 17.34
N ASP A 128 -3.38 7.94 16.55
CA ASP A 128 -2.06 8.51 16.43
C ASP A 128 -2.02 9.56 15.30
N PRO A 129 -1.90 10.85 15.61
CA PRO A 129 -1.94 11.91 14.61
C PRO A 129 -0.74 11.91 13.65
N GLN A 130 0.32 11.16 13.96
CA GLN A 130 1.46 10.98 13.05
C GLN A 130 1.21 9.88 12.01
N THR A 131 0.21 9.02 12.22
CA THR A 131 -0.15 7.99 11.26
C THR A 131 -0.95 8.59 10.11
N LYS A 132 -0.30 8.78 8.96
CA LYS A 132 -0.87 9.42 7.77
C LYS A 132 -1.17 8.47 6.63
N ILE A 133 -0.51 7.31 6.59
CA ILE A 133 -0.63 6.31 5.53
C ILE A 133 -1.08 4.99 6.13
N PHE A 134 -2.08 4.37 5.51
CA PHE A 134 -2.66 3.09 5.94
C PHE A 134 -2.53 2.06 4.82
N LEU A 135 -1.78 0.99 5.06
CA LEU A 135 -1.56 -0.11 4.12
C LEU A 135 -2.34 -1.34 4.59
N ILE A 136 -3.46 -1.61 3.92
CA ILE A 136 -4.36 -2.73 4.23
C ILE A 136 -4.24 -3.78 3.12
N GLY A 137 -3.45 -4.83 3.37
CA GLY A 137 -3.16 -5.88 2.39
C GLY A 137 -3.76 -7.24 2.73
N ASN A 138 -4.35 -7.41 3.92
CA ASN A 138 -4.85 -8.72 4.35
C ASN A 138 -6.27 -8.66 4.91
N ALA A 139 -6.59 -7.71 5.78
CA ALA A 139 -7.80 -7.74 6.59
C ALA A 139 -8.91 -6.83 6.04
N PRO A 140 -9.95 -7.35 5.35
CA PRO A 140 -11.13 -6.55 4.96
C PRO A 140 -11.80 -5.87 6.15
N THR A 141 -11.80 -6.53 7.33
CA THR A 141 -12.34 -5.96 8.56
C THR A 141 -11.59 -4.70 9.01
N ALA A 142 -10.28 -4.62 8.81
CA ALA A 142 -9.52 -3.40 9.08
C ALA A 142 -9.96 -2.26 8.14
N LEU A 143 -10.17 -2.56 6.86
CA LEU A 143 -10.61 -1.55 5.90
C LEU A 143 -12.02 -1.03 6.23
N PHE A 144 -12.97 -1.91 6.54
CA PHE A 144 -14.30 -1.49 7.01
C PHE A 144 -14.22 -0.63 8.28
N THR A 145 -13.43 -1.05 9.27
CA THR A 145 -13.25 -0.28 10.51
C THR A 145 -12.68 1.11 10.25
N LEU A 146 -11.71 1.23 9.32
CA LEU A 146 -11.15 2.52 8.91
C LEU A 146 -12.26 3.46 8.40
N LEU A 147 -13.08 2.96 7.46
CA LEU A 147 -14.14 3.74 6.84
C LEU A 147 -15.21 4.15 7.85
N GLU A 148 -15.69 3.21 8.67
CA GLU A 148 -16.69 3.50 9.71
C GLU A 148 -16.22 4.52 10.75
N LYS A 149 -14.93 4.53 11.07
CA LYS A 149 -14.36 5.48 12.04
C LYS A 149 -14.14 6.85 11.45
N MET A 150 -13.73 6.94 10.21
CA MET A 150 -13.60 8.22 9.50
C MET A 150 -14.93 8.96 9.44
N ASP A 151 -16.06 8.26 9.23
CA ASP A 151 -17.38 8.87 9.20
C ASP A 151 -17.82 9.44 10.57
N LYS A 152 -17.43 8.76 11.66
CA LYS A 152 -17.94 9.08 12.99
C LYS A 152 -17.10 10.07 13.78
N GLU A 153 -15.80 9.99 13.62
CA GLU A 153 -14.84 10.68 14.51
C GLU A 153 -14.14 11.86 13.86
N GLY A 154 -14.11 11.96 12.53
CA GLY A 154 -13.61 13.15 11.77
C GLY A 154 -12.17 13.63 12.02
N GLU A 155 -11.44 12.99 12.95
CA GLU A 155 -10.27 13.58 13.58
C GLU A 155 -8.95 13.30 12.87
N ASN A 156 -8.80 12.22 12.13
CA ASN A 156 -7.54 11.90 11.43
C ASN A 156 -7.80 11.32 10.04
N ILE A 157 -8.02 12.20 9.08
CA ILE A 157 -8.21 11.81 7.69
C ILE A 157 -6.86 11.32 7.12
N PRO A 158 -6.78 10.06 6.65
CA PRO A 158 -5.57 9.55 6.03
C PRO A 158 -5.12 10.37 4.82
N LYS A 159 -3.81 10.55 4.68
CA LYS A 159 -3.21 11.11 3.48
C LYS A 159 -3.09 10.08 2.35
N LEU A 160 -3.09 8.79 2.70
CA LEU A 160 -3.19 7.69 1.74
C LEU A 160 -3.80 6.46 2.40
N ILE A 161 -4.76 5.84 1.71
CA ILE A 161 -5.22 4.49 2.00
C ILE A 161 -4.83 3.58 0.83
N VAL A 162 -4.00 2.56 1.09
CA VAL A 162 -3.76 1.46 0.16
C VAL A 162 -4.69 0.32 0.56
N GLY A 163 -5.86 0.25 -0.10
CA GLY A 163 -6.91 -0.72 0.17
C GLY A 163 -6.82 -1.91 -0.79
N VAL A 164 -5.92 -2.85 -0.52
CA VAL A 164 -5.65 -4.00 -1.37
C VAL A 164 -5.70 -5.34 -0.62
N PRO A 165 -6.66 -5.56 0.31
CA PRO A 165 -6.75 -6.87 0.94
C PRO A 165 -7.02 -7.96 -0.10
N VAL A 166 -6.48 -9.16 0.14
CA VAL A 166 -6.74 -10.36 -0.67
C VAL A 166 -7.78 -11.24 0.02
N GLY A 167 -8.73 -11.77 -0.73
CA GLY A 167 -9.69 -12.71 -0.16
C GLY A 167 -11.05 -12.71 -0.85
N PHE A 168 -11.96 -13.52 -0.29
CA PHE A 168 -13.27 -13.77 -0.87
C PHE A 168 -14.42 -13.25 0.00
N VAL A 169 -14.26 -13.23 1.33
CA VAL A 169 -15.31 -12.85 2.27
C VAL A 169 -15.12 -11.40 2.72
N GLY A 170 -16.01 -10.52 2.31
CA GLY A 170 -15.96 -9.09 2.65
C GLY A 170 -14.82 -8.33 1.94
N CYS A 171 -13.96 -9.00 1.19
CA CYS A 171 -12.81 -8.38 0.57
C CYS A 171 -13.18 -7.48 -0.63
N PRO A 172 -13.92 -7.97 -1.64
CA PRO A 172 -14.39 -7.10 -2.73
C PRO A 172 -15.27 -5.96 -2.22
N GLU A 173 -16.14 -6.25 -1.26
CA GLU A 173 -17.08 -5.29 -0.68
C GLU A 173 -16.36 -4.17 0.07
N SER A 174 -15.36 -4.49 0.89
CA SER A 174 -14.58 -3.48 1.62
C SER A 174 -13.83 -2.51 0.70
N LYS A 175 -13.31 -3.05 -0.40
CA LYS A 175 -12.64 -2.23 -1.43
C LYS A 175 -13.63 -1.38 -2.23
N ALA A 176 -14.79 -1.93 -2.57
CA ALA A 176 -15.85 -1.18 -3.23
C ALA A 176 -16.39 -0.05 -2.33
N GLU A 177 -16.52 -0.30 -1.03
CA GLU A 177 -16.97 0.71 -0.06
C GLU A 177 -16.04 1.93 -0.03
N LEU A 178 -14.72 1.73 -0.14
CA LEU A 178 -13.71 2.79 -0.12
C LEU A 178 -13.98 3.89 -1.17
N SER A 179 -14.54 3.55 -2.34
CA SER A 179 -14.85 4.54 -3.40
C SER A 179 -15.95 5.54 -3.06
N LYS A 180 -16.67 5.33 -1.97
CA LYS A 180 -17.70 6.27 -1.51
C LYS A 180 -17.14 7.42 -0.67
N TYR A 181 -15.86 7.36 -0.31
CA TYR A 181 -15.20 8.30 0.58
C TYR A 181 -14.31 9.26 -0.20
N ASP A 182 -14.37 10.52 0.15
CA ASP A 182 -13.53 11.57 -0.45
C ASP A 182 -12.15 11.63 0.22
N VAL A 183 -11.37 10.57 0.03
CA VAL A 183 -10.01 10.43 0.59
C VAL A 183 -9.05 9.93 -0.48
N PRO A 184 -7.75 10.26 -0.40
CA PRO A 184 -6.74 9.72 -1.30
C PRO A 184 -6.59 8.21 -1.12
N PHE A 185 -6.82 7.43 -2.18
CA PHE A 185 -6.62 5.99 -2.10
C PHE A 185 -6.07 5.36 -3.39
N ILE A 186 -5.42 4.21 -3.19
CA ILE A 186 -5.08 3.23 -4.23
C ILE A 186 -5.67 1.89 -3.80
N ARG A 187 -6.49 1.30 -4.66
CA ARG A 187 -7.12 0.00 -4.39
C ARG A 187 -7.03 -0.95 -5.58
N THR A 188 -7.35 -2.21 -5.34
CA THR A 188 -7.58 -3.20 -6.40
C THR A 188 -9.03 -3.67 -6.36
N ASN A 189 -9.67 -3.86 -7.51
CA ASN A 189 -11.02 -4.41 -7.58
C ASN A 189 -11.02 -5.93 -7.39
N GLY A 190 -12.16 -6.47 -6.92
CA GLY A 190 -12.37 -7.91 -6.77
C GLY A 190 -11.54 -8.54 -5.65
N THR A 191 -11.13 -9.80 -5.83
CA THR A 191 -10.50 -10.64 -4.80
C THR A 191 -8.99 -10.53 -4.71
N LYS A 192 -8.33 -10.05 -5.79
CA LYS A 192 -6.86 -9.93 -5.88
C LYS A 192 -6.34 -8.81 -5.01
N GLY A 193 -5.16 -9.02 -4.43
CA GLY A 193 -4.47 -8.09 -3.55
C GLY A 193 -3.38 -8.81 -2.75
N GLY A 194 -3.13 -8.34 -1.53
CA GLY A 194 -2.21 -9.00 -0.61
C GLY A 194 -1.14 -8.06 -0.04
N SER A 195 -0.45 -8.52 1.00
CA SER A 195 0.62 -7.77 1.64
C SER A 195 1.74 -7.38 0.66
N THR A 196 2.08 -8.24 -0.28
CA THR A 196 3.08 -7.96 -1.32
C THR A 196 2.62 -6.87 -2.29
N VAL A 197 1.32 -6.83 -2.59
CA VAL A 197 0.70 -5.79 -3.44
C VAL A 197 0.75 -4.45 -2.72
N ALA A 198 0.41 -4.38 -1.43
CA ALA A 198 0.54 -3.17 -0.63
C ALA A 198 1.98 -2.65 -0.58
N VAL A 199 2.96 -3.54 -0.41
CA VAL A 199 4.40 -3.20 -0.51
C VAL A 199 4.74 -2.68 -1.90
N GLY A 200 4.23 -3.32 -2.96
CA GLY A 200 4.46 -2.90 -4.35
C GLY A 200 3.96 -1.49 -4.63
N VAL A 201 2.75 -1.14 -4.16
CA VAL A 201 2.20 0.22 -4.25
C VAL A 201 3.13 1.21 -3.55
N MET A 202 3.48 0.95 -2.29
CA MET A 202 4.30 1.87 -1.52
C MET A 202 5.71 2.04 -2.11
N HIS A 203 6.31 0.96 -2.63
CA HIS A 203 7.57 1.04 -3.37
C HIS A 203 7.44 1.83 -4.67
N GLY A 204 6.30 1.68 -5.37
CA GLY A 204 6.01 2.46 -6.58
C GLY A 204 5.98 3.96 -6.31
N ILE A 205 5.45 4.41 -5.17
CA ILE A 205 5.48 5.81 -4.72
C ILE A 205 6.89 6.20 -4.27
N LEU A 206 7.46 5.46 -3.33
CA LEU A 206 8.71 5.78 -2.68
C LEU A 206 9.88 5.92 -3.67
N TYR A 207 9.95 5.05 -4.69
CA TYR A 207 11.05 5.05 -5.67
C TYR A 207 10.95 6.18 -6.71
N GLN A 208 9.85 6.90 -6.76
CA GLN A 208 9.73 8.13 -7.54
C GLN A 208 10.31 9.35 -6.79
N MET A 209 10.44 9.27 -5.46
CA MET A 209 10.87 10.40 -4.62
C MET A 209 12.38 10.53 -4.46
N TYR A 210 13.17 9.54 -4.87
CA TYR A 210 14.62 9.59 -4.81
C TYR A 210 15.30 8.72 -5.86
N GLU A 211 16.52 9.11 -6.25
CA GLU A 211 17.34 8.30 -7.15
C GLU A 211 17.79 7.02 -6.45
N ARG A 212 17.23 5.90 -6.86
CA ARG A 212 17.52 4.58 -6.31
C ARG A 212 18.89 4.03 -6.72
N ASP A 213 19.43 4.49 -7.84
CA ASP A 213 20.66 3.97 -8.46
C ASP A 213 21.93 4.07 -7.59
N LYS A 214 21.97 5.03 -6.66
CA LYS A 214 23.11 5.20 -5.73
C LYS A 214 23.22 4.10 -4.66
N TYR A 215 22.22 3.24 -4.52
CA TYR A 215 22.14 2.23 -3.46
C TYR A 215 22.39 0.79 -3.92
N PHE A 216 22.44 0.57 -5.24
CA PHE A 216 22.83 -0.73 -5.81
C PHE A 216 24.34 -0.88 -6.05
N ASN A 217 25.10 0.18 -5.81
CA ASN A 217 26.54 0.23 -6.06
C ASN A 217 27.40 0.14 -4.78
N ASN A 218 26.84 -0.26 -3.63
CA ASN A 218 27.58 -0.53 -2.39
C ASN A 218 27.39 -1.97 -1.94
#